data_71cdbbf785d996c8ae80889e46241d26
#
_entry.id   71cdbbf785d996c8ae80889e46241d26
#
_cell.length_a   1.000
_cell.length_b   1.000
_cell.length_c   1.000
_cell.angle_alpha   90.00
_cell.angle_beta   90.00
_cell.angle_gamma   90.00
#
_symmetry.space_group_name_H-M   'P 1'
#
loop_
_entity.id
_entity.type
_entity.pdbx_description
1 polymer ?
#
loop_
_entity_poly.entity_id
_entity_poly.type
_entity_poly.pdbx_seq_one_letter_code
_entity_poly.pdbx_strand_id
1 'polypeptide(L)'
;TSLKVPHGEEGKVIDVKVFSRDESHELPPGVNQLVRVYVAQKRKISVGDKLAGRHGNKGVISKILPVEDMPFLEDGTPVDIVLNPLGVPSRMNVGQILETHLGWVAKAGWDIKGVDEAWAARLRDVGLEHVEGNARLATPVFDGANEEEIAGLLEHGLPQRDGLQLVDAGGKAQLFDGRSGEPYPERVGVGYIYMLKLHHLVDDKIHARSTGPYSMITQQPLGGKAQFGGQRFGEMEVWA
;
A
#
# COMPACT_ATOMS: atom_id res chain seq x y z
N THR A 1 22.70 -8.04 34.19
CA THR A 1 22.52 -7.09 33.06
C THR A 1 21.11 -7.22 32.52
N SER A 2 20.32 -6.16 32.55
CA SER A 2 18.98 -6.15 32.00
C SER A 2 19.00 -5.91 30.48
N LEU A 3 18.13 -6.60 29.75
CA LEU A 3 17.86 -6.34 28.35
C LEU A 3 17.16 -4.96 28.25
N LYS A 4 17.63 -4.13 27.35
CA LYS A 4 17.03 -2.81 27.06
C LYS A 4 16.37 -2.82 25.70
N VAL A 5 15.29 -2.06 25.53
CA VAL A 5 14.68 -1.82 24.22
C VAL A 5 15.71 -1.11 23.33
N PRO A 6 15.93 -1.58 22.10
CA PRO A 6 16.86 -0.96 21.16
C PRO A 6 16.53 0.51 20.92
N HIS A 7 17.57 1.32 20.64
CA HIS A 7 17.40 2.73 20.34
C HIS A 7 16.54 2.95 19.08
N GLY A 8 15.53 3.81 19.19
CA GLY A 8 14.58 4.08 18.11
C GLY A 8 13.38 3.12 18.05
N GLU A 9 13.28 2.19 18.99
CA GLU A 9 12.11 1.31 19.13
C GLU A 9 11.29 1.69 20.35
N GLU A 10 9.98 1.61 20.22
CA GLU A 10 9.02 1.87 21.29
C GLU A 10 7.87 0.85 21.20
N GLY A 11 7.16 0.66 22.31
CA GLY A 11 6.01 -0.23 22.30
C GLY A 11 5.41 -0.42 23.69
N LYS A 12 4.23 -1.05 23.72
CA LYS A 12 3.52 -1.39 24.94
C LYS A 12 3.67 -2.88 25.24
N VAL A 13 4.11 -3.23 26.44
CA VAL A 13 4.14 -4.63 26.88
C VAL A 13 2.71 -5.15 27.00
N ILE A 14 2.43 -6.25 26.33
CA ILE A 14 1.12 -6.91 26.29
C ILE A 14 1.09 -8.23 27.07
N ASP A 15 2.22 -8.93 27.12
CA ASP A 15 2.32 -10.22 27.80
C ASP A 15 3.77 -10.48 28.23
N VAL A 16 3.93 -11.28 29.29
CA VAL A 16 5.23 -11.74 29.79
C VAL A 16 5.12 -13.22 30.13
N LYS A 17 5.99 -14.03 29.53
CA LYS A 17 6.09 -15.47 29.81
C LYS A 17 7.44 -15.80 30.44
N VAL A 18 7.41 -16.48 31.55
CA VAL A 18 8.61 -16.97 32.26
C VAL A 18 8.70 -18.45 32.05
N PHE A 19 9.85 -18.90 31.59
CA PHE A 19 10.16 -20.33 31.45
C PHE A 19 11.28 -20.65 32.43
N SER A 20 11.03 -21.62 33.33
CA SER A 20 12.00 -22.09 34.31
C SER A 20 12.40 -23.52 34.02
N ARG A 21 13.63 -23.87 34.33
CA ARG A 21 14.12 -25.24 34.23
C ARG A 21 13.37 -26.19 35.17
N ASP A 22 12.89 -25.69 36.31
CA ASP A 22 12.14 -26.44 37.30
C ASP A 22 10.76 -26.88 36.80
N GLU A 23 10.22 -26.19 35.79
CA GLU A 23 8.92 -26.48 35.14
C GLU A 23 9.04 -27.38 33.90
N SER A 24 10.10 -28.14 33.76
CA SER A 24 10.32 -29.08 32.64
C SER A 24 10.45 -28.46 31.25
N HIS A 25 10.84 -27.21 31.16
CA HIS A 25 11.12 -26.58 29.89
C HIS A 25 12.55 -26.88 29.39
N GLU A 26 12.72 -27.25 28.14
CA GLU A 26 14.03 -27.39 27.49
C GLU A 26 14.68 -26.04 27.28
N LEU A 27 15.54 -25.62 28.20
CA LEU A 27 16.30 -24.41 28.12
C LEU A 27 17.73 -24.69 27.62
N PRO A 28 18.38 -23.74 26.91
CA PRO A 28 19.78 -23.88 26.52
C PRO A 28 20.70 -24.15 27.72
N PRO A 29 21.83 -24.85 27.51
CA PRO A 29 22.77 -25.11 28.60
C PRO A 29 23.24 -23.82 29.27
N GLY A 30 23.24 -23.81 30.61
CA GLY A 30 23.63 -22.63 31.41
C GLY A 30 22.56 -21.59 31.66
N VAL A 31 21.36 -21.75 31.08
CA VAL A 31 20.20 -20.86 31.32
C VAL A 31 19.27 -21.49 32.34
N ASN A 32 18.99 -20.80 33.43
CA ASN A 32 18.07 -21.26 34.49
C ASN A 32 16.64 -20.75 34.25
N GLN A 33 16.51 -19.51 33.75
CA GLN A 33 15.23 -18.92 33.45
C GLN A 33 15.33 -18.13 32.12
N LEU A 34 14.27 -18.21 31.31
CA LEU A 34 14.07 -17.41 30.10
C LEU A 34 12.79 -16.59 30.27
N VAL A 35 12.93 -15.29 30.21
CA VAL A 35 11.78 -14.37 30.22
C VAL A 35 11.53 -13.86 28.83
N ARG A 36 10.32 -14.10 28.31
CA ARG A 36 9.88 -13.60 27.00
C ARG A 36 8.87 -12.50 27.22
N VAL A 37 9.22 -11.30 26.82
CA VAL A 37 8.35 -10.12 26.89
C VAL A 37 7.78 -9.86 25.49
N TYR A 38 6.46 -9.80 25.40
CA TYR A 38 5.73 -9.47 24.16
C TYR A 38 5.42 -7.99 24.16
N VAL A 39 5.89 -7.30 23.15
CA VAL A 39 5.71 -5.83 22.98
C VAL A 39 4.89 -5.58 21.73
N ALA A 40 3.78 -4.88 21.89
CA ALA A 40 2.96 -4.42 20.77
C ALA A 40 3.41 -3.03 20.31
N GLN A 41 3.58 -2.88 19.01
CA GLN A 41 3.90 -1.62 18.37
C GLN A 41 2.91 -1.36 17.22
N LYS A 42 2.34 -0.15 17.16
CA LYS A 42 1.46 0.28 16.08
C LYS A 42 2.25 1.18 15.13
N ARG A 43 2.61 0.65 13.98
CA ARG A 43 3.32 1.41 12.94
C ARG A 43 2.33 1.90 11.89
N LYS A 44 2.05 3.19 11.88
CA LYS A 44 1.34 3.86 10.78
C LYS A 44 2.26 4.06 9.60
N ILE A 45 1.69 4.26 8.41
CA ILE A 45 2.48 4.65 7.25
C ILE A 45 3.03 6.07 7.44
N SER A 46 4.26 6.28 7.01
CA SER A 46 4.96 7.56 7.08
C SER A 46 5.63 7.89 5.74
N VAL A 47 6.04 9.13 5.59
CA VAL A 47 6.85 9.55 4.44
C VAL A 47 8.13 8.73 4.38
N GLY A 48 8.44 8.17 3.21
CA GLY A 48 9.58 7.29 3.01
C GLY A 48 9.26 5.79 3.08
N ASP A 49 8.08 5.40 3.56
CA ASP A 49 7.64 4.00 3.55
C ASP A 49 7.34 3.52 2.14
N LYS A 50 7.63 2.25 1.89
CA LYS A 50 7.47 1.63 0.58
C LYS A 50 6.12 0.94 0.45
N LEU A 51 5.39 1.31 -0.59
CA LEU A 51 4.14 0.67 -1.00
C LEU A 51 4.32 -0.01 -2.35
N ALA A 52 3.49 -1.00 -2.61
CA ALA A 52 3.43 -1.66 -3.91
C ALA A 52 2.03 -2.19 -4.19
N GLY A 53 1.68 -2.28 -5.47
CA GLY A 53 0.52 -3.03 -5.93
C GLY A 53 0.89 -4.46 -6.31
N ARG A 54 -0.01 -5.14 -7.02
CA ARG A 54 0.15 -6.53 -7.50
C ARG A 54 0.78 -6.64 -8.89
N HIS A 55 1.10 -5.53 -9.54
CA HIS A 55 1.53 -5.45 -10.94
C HIS A 55 2.98 -4.96 -11.11
N GLY A 56 3.84 -5.18 -10.11
CA GLY A 56 5.22 -4.69 -10.13
C GLY A 56 5.34 -3.16 -9.95
N ASN A 57 4.25 -2.48 -9.67
CA ASN A 57 4.19 -1.06 -9.36
C ASN A 57 4.58 -0.83 -7.90
N LYS A 58 5.79 -0.37 -7.68
CA LYS A 58 6.36 -0.03 -6.38
C LYS A 58 6.65 1.46 -6.29
N GLY A 59 6.47 2.01 -5.13
CA GLY A 59 6.77 3.42 -4.88
C GLY A 59 7.02 3.71 -3.42
N VAL A 60 7.54 4.89 -3.17
CA VAL A 60 7.82 5.41 -1.83
C VAL A 60 6.91 6.59 -1.59
N ILE A 61 6.34 6.68 -0.40
CA ILE A 61 5.49 7.81 -0.02
C ILE A 61 6.34 9.08 0.04
N SER A 62 6.03 10.04 -0.81
CA SER A 62 6.73 11.33 -0.87
C SER A 62 6.11 12.37 0.05
N LYS A 63 4.79 12.36 0.22
CA LYS A 63 4.06 13.34 1.01
C LYS A 63 2.78 12.74 1.58
N ILE A 64 2.42 13.15 2.76
CA ILE A 64 1.13 12.88 3.40
C ILE A 64 0.44 14.21 3.60
N LEU A 65 -0.77 14.34 3.05
CA LEU A 65 -1.59 15.53 3.15
C LEU A 65 -2.76 15.29 4.11
N PRO A 66 -3.29 16.35 4.74
CA PRO A 66 -4.58 16.31 5.39
C PRO A 66 -5.69 15.93 4.39
N VAL A 67 -6.76 15.33 4.88
CA VAL A 67 -7.89 14.89 4.02
C VAL A 67 -8.52 16.07 3.27
N GLU A 68 -8.56 17.23 3.90
CA GLU A 68 -9.14 18.46 3.35
C GLU A 68 -8.35 19.01 2.15
N ASP A 69 -7.05 18.71 2.08
CA ASP A 69 -6.16 19.16 1.00
C ASP A 69 -6.09 18.15 -0.17
N MET A 70 -6.70 16.96 0.01
CA MET A 70 -6.70 15.94 -1.03
C MET A 70 -7.72 16.27 -2.12
N PRO A 71 -7.42 15.90 -3.39
CA PRO A 71 -8.41 15.99 -4.46
C PRO A 71 -9.66 15.18 -4.13
N PHE A 72 -10.83 15.67 -4.56
CA PHE A 72 -12.10 15.03 -4.28
C PHE A 72 -12.98 14.92 -5.53
N LEU A 73 -13.89 13.97 -5.51
CA LEU A 73 -14.88 13.70 -6.54
C LEU A 73 -16.08 14.68 -6.40
N GLU A 74 -16.96 14.73 -7.39
CA GLU A 74 -18.17 15.58 -7.40
C GLU A 74 -19.10 15.35 -6.19
N ASP A 75 -19.10 14.12 -5.64
CA ASP A 75 -19.87 13.78 -4.44
C ASP A 75 -19.19 14.20 -3.12
N GLY A 76 -18.03 14.85 -3.20
CA GLY A 76 -17.23 15.26 -2.06
C GLY A 76 -16.33 14.16 -1.47
N THR A 77 -16.28 12.96 -2.07
CA THR A 77 -15.41 11.88 -1.59
C THR A 77 -13.95 12.19 -1.95
N PRO A 78 -13.06 12.32 -0.96
CA PRO A 78 -11.63 12.54 -1.23
C PRO A 78 -10.95 11.27 -1.75
N VAL A 79 -9.93 11.42 -2.58
CA VAL A 79 -9.06 10.30 -2.97
C VAL A 79 -8.08 10.00 -1.85
N ASP A 80 -7.78 8.72 -1.63
CA ASP A 80 -6.86 8.28 -0.57
C ASP A 80 -5.39 8.35 -1.01
N ILE A 81 -5.12 8.09 -2.29
CA ILE A 81 -3.77 8.06 -2.85
C ILE A 81 -3.76 8.73 -4.23
N VAL A 82 -2.75 9.55 -4.46
CA VAL A 82 -2.42 10.10 -5.78
C VAL A 82 -1.17 9.41 -6.29
N LEU A 83 -1.26 8.77 -7.44
CA LEU A 83 -0.17 8.07 -8.08
C LEU A 83 0.37 8.85 -9.28
N ASN A 84 1.69 8.85 -9.46
CA ASN A 84 2.31 9.49 -10.62
C ASN A 84 2.08 8.64 -11.89
N PRO A 85 1.38 9.14 -12.91
CA PRO A 85 1.09 8.40 -14.14
C PRO A 85 2.34 8.08 -14.95
N LEU A 86 3.43 8.82 -14.81
CA LEU A 86 4.70 8.55 -15.51
C LEU A 86 5.31 7.19 -15.17
N GLY A 87 4.91 6.58 -14.05
CA GLY A 87 5.32 5.24 -13.67
C GLY A 87 4.70 4.11 -14.49
N VAL A 88 3.72 4.39 -15.34
CA VAL A 88 2.97 3.38 -16.11
C VAL A 88 3.53 3.17 -17.53
N PRO A 89 3.67 4.20 -18.39
CA PRO A 89 3.97 4.02 -19.82
C PRO A 89 5.32 3.32 -20.06
N SER A 90 6.36 3.75 -19.36
CA SER A 90 7.71 3.18 -19.53
C SER A 90 7.85 1.76 -19.02
N ARG A 91 7.01 1.35 -18.07
CA ARG A 91 7.07 0.03 -17.43
C ARG A 91 6.06 -0.96 -18.02
N MET A 92 5.15 -0.50 -18.87
CA MET A 92 4.18 -1.32 -19.61
C MET A 92 3.33 -2.25 -18.71
N ASN A 93 3.15 -1.91 -17.44
CA ASN A 93 2.34 -2.67 -16.50
C ASN A 93 0.86 -2.22 -16.55
N VAL A 94 0.22 -2.45 -17.69
CA VAL A 94 -1.16 -2.02 -17.98
C VAL A 94 -2.17 -2.65 -17.01
N GLY A 95 -1.86 -3.83 -16.47
CA GLY A 95 -2.73 -4.52 -15.52
C GLY A 95 -3.14 -3.69 -14.30
N GLN A 96 -2.33 -2.73 -13.87
CA GLN A 96 -2.71 -1.82 -12.78
C GLN A 96 -3.85 -0.87 -13.18
N ILE A 97 -3.94 -0.46 -14.43
CA ILE A 97 -5.03 0.39 -14.94
C ILE A 97 -6.31 -0.42 -15.02
N LEU A 98 -6.24 -1.63 -15.58
CA LEU A 98 -7.38 -2.54 -15.64
C LEU A 98 -7.89 -2.89 -14.24
N GLU A 99 -6.99 -3.13 -13.27
CA GLU A 99 -7.37 -3.34 -11.87
C GLU A 99 -8.09 -2.13 -11.29
N THR A 100 -7.62 -0.92 -11.57
CA THR A 100 -8.22 0.32 -11.07
C THR A 100 -9.65 0.49 -11.58
N HIS A 101 -9.87 0.24 -12.86
CA HIS A 101 -11.19 0.31 -13.50
C HIS A 101 -12.13 -0.78 -12.97
N LEU A 102 -11.67 -2.02 -12.95
CA LEU A 102 -12.45 -3.15 -12.43
C LEU A 102 -12.74 -2.98 -10.93
N GLY A 103 -11.81 -2.40 -10.17
CA GLY A 103 -12.00 -2.06 -8.78
C GLY A 103 -13.09 -1.02 -8.57
N TRP A 104 -13.20 -0.02 -9.45
CA TRP A 104 -14.29 0.94 -9.43
C TRP A 104 -15.63 0.24 -9.65
N VAL A 105 -15.73 -0.57 -10.71
CA VAL A 105 -16.93 -1.34 -11.04
C VAL A 105 -17.35 -2.24 -9.87
N ALA A 106 -16.40 -2.96 -9.29
CA ALA A 106 -16.67 -3.82 -8.14
C ALA A 106 -17.19 -3.05 -6.91
N LYS A 107 -16.72 -1.81 -6.72
CA LYS A 107 -17.17 -0.94 -5.64
C LYS A 107 -18.54 -0.35 -5.90
N ALA A 108 -18.79 0.09 -7.13
CA ALA A 108 -20.05 0.70 -7.55
C ALA A 108 -21.18 -0.32 -7.69
N GLY A 109 -20.88 -1.47 -8.27
CA GLY A 109 -21.86 -2.41 -8.80
C GLY A 109 -22.28 -2.06 -10.24
N TRP A 110 -23.08 -2.90 -10.86
CA TRP A 110 -23.55 -2.72 -12.24
C TRP A 110 -24.91 -3.36 -12.47
N ASP A 111 -25.60 -2.89 -13.52
CA ASP A 111 -26.83 -3.49 -14.05
C ASP A 111 -26.77 -3.58 -15.57
N ILE A 112 -26.66 -4.78 -16.09
CA ILE A 112 -26.57 -5.09 -17.52
C ILE A 112 -27.82 -5.81 -18.04
N LYS A 113 -28.93 -5.74 -17.31
CA LYS A 113 -30.22 -6.32 -17.75
C LYS A 113 -30.65 -5.66 -19.06
N GLY A 114 -30.84 -6.50 -20.09
CA GLY A 114 -31.25 -6.03 -21.40
C GLY A 114 -30.13 -5.56 -22.33
N VAL A 115 -28.88 -5.68 -21.92
CA VAL A 115 -27.72 -5.42 -22.78
C VAL A 115 -27.47 -6.67 -23.65
N ASP A 116 -27.58 -6.52 -24.96
CA ASP A 116 -27.48 -7.66 -25.93
C ASP A 116 -26.09 -7.79 -26.58
N GLU A 117 -25.10 -7.13 -26.02
CA GLU A 117 -23.73 -7.15 -26.53
C GLU A 117 -23.00 -8.46 -26.17
N ALA A 118 -22.04 -8.83 -27.03
CA ALA A 118 -21.32 -10.10 -26.90
C ALA A 118 -20.52 -10.22 -25.60
N TRP A 119 -19.96 -9.12 -25.11
CA TRP A 119 -19.20 -9.09 -23.84
C TRP A 119 -20.08 -9.41 -22.63
N ALA A 120 -21.39 -9.07 -22.68
CA ALA A 120 -22.32 -9.31 -21.59
C ALA A 120 -22.79 -10.76 -21.51
N ALA A 121 -22.66 -11.54 -22.59
CA ALA A 121 -23.14 -12.91 -22.64
C ALA A 121 -22.51 -13.79 -21.56
N ARG A 122 -21.20 -13.71 -21.37
CA ARG A 122 -20.48 -14.48 -20.37
C ARG A 122 -20.94 -14.17 -18.93
N LEU A 123 -21.24 -12.92 -18.64
CA LEU A 123 -21.73 -12.50 -17.33
C LEU A 123 -23.17 -12.93 -17.10
N ARG A 124 -24.00 -12.94 -18.16
CA ARG A 124 -25.38 -13.46 -18.12
C ARG A 124 -25.41 -14.96 -17.85
N ASP A 125 -24.57 -15.72 -18.52
CA ASP A 125 -24.47 -17.18 -18.34
C ASP A 125 -24.16 -17.58 -16.89
N VAL A 126 -23.44 -16.74 -16.19
CA VAL A 126 -23.07 -16.94 -14.77
C VAL A 126 -24.10 -16.28 -13.81
N GLY A 127 -25.10 -15.57 -14.33
CA GLY A 127 -26.14 -14.92 -13.53
C GLY A 127 -25.69 -13.60 -12.88
N LEU A 128 -24.67 -12.94 -13.43
CA LEU A 128 -24.11 -11.67 -12.94
C LEU A 128 -24.68 -10.45 -13.70
N GLU A 129 -25.94 -10.49 -14.08
CA GLU A 129 -26.59 -9.38 -14.79
C GLU A 129 -26.78 -8.14 -13.93
N HIS A 130 -27.00 -8.33 -12.63
CA HIS A 130 -27.13 -7.25 -11.65
C HIS A 130 -26.32 -7.57 -10.40
N VAL A 131 -25.41 -6.71 -10.06
CA VAL A 131 -24.55 -6.85 -8.89
C VAL A 131 -24.55 -5.55 -8.10
N GLU A 132 -24.95 -5.64 -6.83
CA GLU A 132 -24.85 -4.52 -5.92
C GLU A 132 -23.39 -4.19 -5.61
N GLY A 133 -23.11 -2.97 -5.22
CA GLY A 133 -21.75 -2.50 -4.91
C GLY A 133 -21.05 -3.31 -3.81
N ASN A 134 -19.73 -3.14 -3.73
CA ASN A 134 -18.80 -3.91 -2.88
C ASN A 134 -18.68 -5.39 -3.25
N ALA A 135 -18.82 -5.71 -4.52
CA ALA A 135 -18.61 -7.06 -5.04
C ALA A 135 -17.16 -7.51 -4.86
N ARG A 136 -16.98 -8.82 -4.61
CA ARG A 136 -15.66 -9.44 -4.59
C ARG A 136 -15.48 -10.21 -5.90
N LEU A 137 -14.54 -9.75 -6.71
CA LEU A 137 -14.24 -10.35 -8.02
C LEU A 137 -12.98 -11.19 -7.93
N ALA A 138 -13.01 -12.36 -8.57
CA ALA A 138 -11.84 -13.19 -8.78
C ALA A 138 -11.47 -13.13 -10.27
N THR A 139 -10.20 -12.86 -10.54
CA THR A 139 -9.65 -12.82 -11.90
C THR A 139 -8.52 -13.85 -12.01
N PRO A 140 -8.82 -15.13 -12.30
CA PRO A 140 -7.81 -16.17 -12.47
C PRO A 140 -6.84 -15.81 -13.59
N VAL A 141 -5.60 -16.32 -13.49
CA VAL A 141 -4.59 -16.15 -14.54
C VAL A 141 -5.09 -16.82 -15.83
N PHE A 142 -4.98 -16.11 -16.96
CA PHE A 142 -5.47 -16.51 -18.29
C PHE A 142 -7.00 -16.64 -18.44
N ASP A 143 -7.77 -16.30 -17.43
CA ASP A 143 -9.24 -16.27 -17.48
C ASP A 143 -9.77 -15.04 -16.73
N GLY A 144 -9.13 -13.91 -16.91
CA GLY A 144 -9.51 -12.62 -16.33
C GLY A 144 -10.59 -11.91 -17.15
N ALA A 145 -11.03 -10.77 -16.67
CA ALA A 145 -11.93 -9.88 -17.40
C ALA A 145 -11.23 -9.27 -18.63
N ASN A 146 -11.93 -9.24 -19.73
CA ASN A 146 -11.46 -8.61 -20.97
C ASN A 146 -11.65 -7.08 -20.90
N GLU A 147 -10.91 -6.36 -21.74
CA GLU A 147 -10.99 -4.89 -21.80
C GLU A 147 -12.40 -4.40 -22.17
N GLU A 148 -13.04 -5.09 -23.14
CA GLU A 148 -14.43 -4.80 -23.56
C GLU A 148 -15.44 -5.02 -22.42
N GLU A 149 -15.27 -6.08 -21.63
CA GLU A 149 -16.11 -6.36 -20.46
C GLU A 149 -15.95 -5.24 -19.41
N ILE A 150 -14.74 -4.81 -19.15
CA ILE A 150 -14.47 -3.75 -18.16
C ILE A 150 -15.06 -2.41 -18.62
N ALA A 151 -14.89 -2.05 -19.90
CA ALA A 151 -15.45 -0.83 -20.47
C ALA A 151 -16.98 -0.83 -20.43
N GLY A 152 -17.59 -1.94 -20.85
CA GLY A 152 -19.04 -2.09 -20.80
C GLY A 152 -19.60 -2.06 -19.37
N LEU A 153 -18.90 -2.66 -18.40
CA LEU A 153 -19.29 -2.59 -17.00
C LEU A 153 -19.15 -1.18 -16.40
N LEU A 154 -18.17 -0.39 -16.85
CA LEU A 154 -18.04 1.01 -16.44
C LEU A 154 -19.19 1.86 -16.96
N GLU A 155 -19.64 1.61 -18.20
CA GLU A 155 -20.76 2.31 -18.83
C GLU A 155 -22.10 1.99 -18.12
N HIS A 156 -22.28 0.74 -17.68
CA HIS A 156 -23.49 0.24 -17.01
C HIS A 156 -23.32 0.18 -15.48
N GLY A 157 -22.34 0.90 -14.92
CA GLY A 157 -22.15 1.00 -13.49
C GLY A 157 -23.35 1.63 -12.78
N LEU A 158 -23.66 1.13 -11.60
CA LEU A 158 -24.72 1.71 -10.79
C LEU A 158 -24.34 3.15 -10.37
N PRO A 159 -25.31 4.07 -10.37
CA PRO A 159 -25.09 5.44 -9.91
C PRO A 159 -24.65 5.41 -8.44
N GLN A 160 -23.71 6.29 -8.13
CA GLN A 160 -23.20 6.43 -6.78
C GLN A 160 -24.12 7.34 -5.95
N ARG A 161 -23.56 7.91 -4.91
CA ARG A 161 -24.22 8.88 -4.06
C ARG A 161 -24.89 9.97 -4.89
N ASP A 162 -26.09 10.35 -4.52
CA ASP A 162 -26.90 11.38 -5.17
C ASP A 162 -27.33 11.07 -6.63
N GLY A 163 -27.21 9.81 -7.05
CA GLY A 163 -27.62 9.36 -8.40
C GLY A 163 -26.63 9.77 -9.51
N LEU A 164 -25.43 10.21 -9.15
CA LEU A 164 -24.38 10.60 -10.10
C LEU A 164 -23.55 9.41 -10.56
N GLN A 165 -23.24 9.37 -11.82
CA GLN A 165 -22.22 8.49 -12.38
C GLN A 165 -20.88 9.24 -12.37
N LEU A 166 -20.05 8.98 -11.36
CA LEU A 166 -18.84 9.74 -11.09
C LEU A 166 -17.69 9.42 -12.05
N VAL A 167 -17.67 8.21 -12.59
CA VAL A 167 -16.63 7.74 -13.52
C VAL A 167 -17.25 7.42 -14.86
N ASP A 168 -16.66 7.88 -15.94
CA ASP A 168 -17.11 7.63 -17.31
C ASP A 168 -16.67 6.22 -17.80
N ALA A 169 -17.14 5.84 -19.00
CA ALA A 169 -16.77 4.56 -19.64
C ALA A 169 -15.25 4.41 -19.88
N GLY A 170 -14.51 5.51 -19.90
CA GLY A 170 -13.04 5.52 -19.99
C GLY A 170 -12.33 5.41 -18.65
N GLY A 171 -13.05 5.21 -17.55
CA GLY A 171 -12.47 5.12 -16.22
C GLY A 171 -11.98 6.45 -15.63
N LYS A 172 -12.48 7.59 -16.15
CA LYS A 172 -12.05 8.93 -15.73
C LYS A 172 -13.18 9.65 -15.00
N ALA A 173 -12.81 10.42 -13.99
CA ALA A 173 -13.70 11.26 -13.21
C ALA A 173 -13.26 12.72 -13.24
N GLN A 174 -14.21 13.64 -13.02
CA GLN A 174 -13.88 15.01 -12.70
C GLN A 174 -13.43 15.09 -11.25
N LEU A 175 -12.24 15.62 -11.03
CA LEU A 175 -11.73 15.91 -9.70
C LEU A 175 -11.65 17.40 -9.45
N PHE A 176 -11.73 17.75 -8.17
CA PHE A 176 -11.59 19.12 -7.68
C PHE A 176 -10.36 19.18 -6.75
N ASP A 177 -9.65 20.30 -6.80
CA ASP A 177 -8.52 20.52 -5.90
C ASP A 177 -9.02 20.79 -4.48
N GLY A 178 -8.49 20.05 -3.49
CA GLY A 178 -8.90 20.19 -2.10
C GLY A 178 -8.61 21.54 -1.48
N ARG A 179 -7.65 22.31 -2.02
CA ARG A 179 -7.27 23.60 -1.48
C ARG A 179 -8.05 24.77 -2.08
N SER A 180 -8.21 24.79 -3.40
CA SER A 180 -8.88 25.88 -4.12
C SER A 180 -10.35 25.59 -4.35
N GLY A 181 -10.75 24.32 -4.38
CA GLY A 181 -12.09 23.89 -4.77
C GLY A 181 -12.33 23.98 -6.29
N GLU A 182 -11.33 24.33 -7.07
CA GLU A 182 -11.44 24.45 -8.52
C GLU A 182 -11.38 23.08 -9.19
N PRO A 183 -12.16 22.84 -10.27
CA PRO A 183 -12.09 21.61 -11.02
C PRO A 183 -10.75 21.49 -11.75
N TYR A 184 -10.19 20.30 -11.84
CA TYR A 184 -9.07 20.06 -12.72
C TYR A 184 -9.45 20.24 -14.18
N PRO A 185 -8.56 20.79 -15.00
CA PRO A 185 -8.85 21.08 -16.43
C PRO A 185 -9.12 19.80 -17.23
N GLU A 186 -8.57 18.67 -16.81
CA GLU A 186 -8.72 17.38 -17.46
C GLU A 186 -9.31 16.34 -16.49
N ARG A 187 -10.13 15.43 -17.01
CA ARG A 187 -10.61 14.28 -16.25
C ARG A 187 -9.47 13.33 -15.92
N VAL A 188 -9.46 12.82 -14.71
CA VAL A 188 -8.40 11.98 -14.14
C VAL A 188 -8.91 10.56 -14.00
N GLY A 189 -8.05 9.56 -14.28
CA GLY A 189 -8.35 8.15 -14.00
C GLY A 189 -8.48 7.92 -12.49
N VAL A 190 -9.64 7.44 -12.06
CA VAL A 190 -9.96 7.17 -10.65
C VAL A 190 -10.55 5.78 -10.51
N GLY A 191 -10.17 5.07 -9.46
CA GLY A 191 -10.70 3.76 -9.17
C GLY A 191 -10.12 3.20 -7.88
N TYR A 192 -10.31 1.91 -7.67
CA TYR A 192 -9.84 1.20 -6.49
C TYR A 192 -8.74 0.22 -6.87
N ILE A 193 -7.63 0.28 -6.16
CA ILE A 193 -6.48 -0.61 -6.36
C ILE A 193 -6.07 -1.23 -5.02
N TYR A 194 -5.60 -2.48 -5.06
CA TYR A 194 -5.10 -3.19 -3.89
C TYR A 194 -3.64 -2.83 -3.64
N MET A 195 -3.39 -2.08 -2.57
CA MET A 195 -2.06 -1.61 -2.21
C MET A 195 -1.52 -2.36 -0.99
N LEU A 196 -0.25 -2.74 -1.06
CA LEU A 196 0.48 -3.45 -0.02
C LEU A 196 1.53 -2.54 0.61
N LYS A 197 1.56 -2.50 1.93
CA LYS A 197 2.67 -1.91 2.69
C LYS A 197 3.79 -2.94 2.76
N LEU A 198 4.96 -2.62 2.23
CA LEU A 198 6.12 -3.48 2.28
C LEU A 198 6.89 -3.30 3.59
N HIS A 199 7.58 -4.36 4.04
CA HIS A 199 8.38 -4.32 5.27
C HIS A 199 9.71 -3.57 5.10
N HIS A 200 9.71 -2.54 4.26
CA HIS A 200 10.80 -1.61 4.06
C HIS A 200 10.40 -0.25 4.63
N LEU A 201 10.21 -0.23 5.95
CA LEU A 201 9.80 0.96 6.68
C LEU A 201 11.00 1.88 6.93
N VAL A 202 10.79 3.17 6.82
CA VAL A 202 11.84 4.17 7.01
C VAL A 202 12.39 4.16 8.43
N ASP A 203 11.54 3.94 9.44
CA ASP A 203 11.94 3.90 10.84
C ASP A 203 12.94 2.78 11.16
N ASP A 204 12.85 1.66 10.45
CA ASP A 204 13.80 0.55 10.59
C ASP A 204 15.16 0.86 9.96
N LYS A 205 15.21 1.78 9.01
CA LYS A 205 16.40 2.13 8.22
C LYS A 205 17.07 3.40 8.67
N ILE A 206 16.35 4.31 9.32
CA ILE A 206 16.93 5.56 9.81
C ILE A 206 17.98 5.26 10.87
N HIS A 207 19.17 5.83 10.67
CA HIS A 207 20.30 5.61 11.54
C HIS A 207 21.25 6.81 11.51
N ALA A 208 21.70 7.24 12.66
CA ALA A 208 22.70 8.27 12.83
C ALA A 208 23.68 7.85 13.93
N ARG A 209 24.91 8.33 13.83
CA ARG A 209 25.96 8.07 14.79
C ARG A 209 26.83 9.31 14.98
N SER A 210 27.13 9.64 16.21
CA SER A 210 28.21 10.57 16.56
C SER A 210 29.47 9.81 16.98
N THR A 211 29.40 9.03 18.05
CA THR A 211 30.46 8.16 18.56
C THR A 211 29.86 6.79 18.85
N GLY A 212 30.65 5.73 18.76
CA GLY A 212 30.17 4.37 19.01
C GLY A 212 31.31 3.35 18.95
N PRO A 213 31.00 2.06 18.85
CA PRO A 213 31.99 0.99 18.84
C PRO A 213 32.89 1.02 17.62
N TYR A 214 34.14 0.59 17.82
CA TYR A 214 35.16 0.48 16.80
C TYR A 214 35.60 -0.97 16.65
N SER A 215 36.08 -1.35 15.47
CA SER A 215 36.71 -2.66 15.23
C SER A 215 37.98 -2.79 16.05
N MET A 216 38.22 -3.97 16.63
CA MET A 216 39.41 -4.22 17.44
C MET A 216 40.71 -4.20 16.60
N ILE A 217 40.67 -4.64 15.34
CA ILE A 217 41.84 -4.78 14.49
C ILE A 217 42.15 -3.46 13.79
N THR A 218 41.18 -2.93 13.06
CA THR A 218 41.35 -1.74 12.21
C THR A 218 41.17 -0.43 12.92
N GLN A 219 40.60 -0.44 14.14
CA GLN A 219 40.23 0.76 14.91
C GLN A 219 39.32 1.74 14.11
N GLN A 220 38.56 1.21 13.18
CA GLN A 220 37.58 1.94 12.39
C GLN A 220 36.16 1.70 12.93
N PRO A 221 35.22 2.66 12.75
CA PRO A 221 33.83 2.47 13.10
C PRO A 221 33.25 1.20 12.47
N LEU A 222 32.44 0.45 13.22
CA LEU A 222 31.72 -0.69 12.69
C LEU A 222 30.69 -0.22 11.66
N GLY A 223 30.23 -1.12 10.78
CA GLY A 223 29.19 -0.87 9.81
C GLY A 223 27.84 -1.40 10.26
N GLY A 224 26.76 -0.79 9.77
CA GLY A 224 25.37 -1.22 9.98
C GLY A 224 24.70 -0.66 11.22
N LYS A 225 23.38 -0.55 11.16
CA LYS A 225 22.54 0.00 12.23
C LYS A 225 22.55 -0.88 13.49
N ALA A 226 22.57 -2.21 13.33
CA ALA A 226 22.52 -3.16 14.45
C ALA A 226 23.73 -3.07 15.37
N GLN A 227 24.91 -2.74 14.83
CA GLN A 227 26.15 -2.55 15.58
C GLN A 227 26.38 -1.10 16.00
N PHE A 228 25.41 -0.22 15.83
CA PHE A 228 25.56 1.22 16.00
C PHE A 228 26.77 1.76 15.22
N GLY A 229 26.88 1.30 13.96
CA GLY A 229 27.99 1.62 13.06
C GLY A 229 27.84 2.99 12.39
N GLY A 230 28.89 3.43 11.72
CA GLY A 230 28.91 4.66 10.94
C GLY A 230 28.73 4.44 9.45
N GLN A 231 28.45 5.52 8.73
CA GLN A 231 28.42 5.51 7.27
C GLN A 231 29.87 5.53 6.73
N ARG A 232 30.10 4.79 5.65
CA ARG A 232 31.38 4.84 4.96
C ARG A 232 31.45 6.09 4.09
N PHE A 233 32.44 6.93 4.35
CA PHE A 233 32.80 8.05 3.50
C PHE A 233 33.92 7.58 2.58
N GLY A 234 33.57 7.07 1.41
CA GLY A 234 34.49 6.45 0.47
C GLY A 234 35.29 7.45 -0.34
N GLU A 235 36.17 6.95 -1.21
CA GLU A 235 37.04 7.77 -2.07
C GLU A 235 36.25 8.67 -3.02
N MET A 236 35.15 8.16 -3.59
CA MET A 236 34.29 8.95 -4.50
C MET A 236 33.55 10.07 -3.76
N GLU A 237 33.12 9.83 -2.54
CA GLU A 237 32.45 10.83 -1.68
C GLU A 237 33.41 11.95 -1.28
N VAL A 238 34.71 11.62 -1.17
CA VAL A 238 35.76 12.64 -0.91
C VAL A 238 35.95 13.56 -2.11
N TRP A 239 35.77 13.04 -3.32
CA TRP A 239 35.89 13.84 -4.56
C TRP A 239 34.69 14.74 -4.82
N ALA A 240 33.49 14.39 -4.31
CA ALA A 240 32.27 15.16 -4.43
C ALA A 240 32.23 16.35 -3.45
#